data_2a59411bad9b3ce8ff9e2792146fa107
#
_entry.id   2a59411bad9b3ce8ff9e2792146fa107
#
_cell.length_a   1.000
_cell.length_b   1.000
_cell.length_c   1.000
_cell.angle_alpha   90.00
_cell.angle_beta   90.00
_cell.angle_gamma   90.00
#
_symmetry.space_group_name_H-M   'P 1'
#
loop_
_entity.id
_entity.type
_entity.pdbx_description
1 polymer ?
#
loop_
_entity_poly.entity_id
_entity_poly.type
_entity_poly.pdbx_seq_one_letter_code
_entity_poly.pdbx_strand_id
1 'polypeptide(L)'
;MKNYKRSAVDREVTFNAPKYTCYACNDTGIINNSDKLVNNHWPDYDIDDKGRRFSGQDLALICYCNAANPQYDIDGQIISHGFRDSDGCIRNNVGVDIPIDIVRDIHNMRKESWTKTEKLMNKLIQKNIKNQQFALPPEAQKVKDQLANFQIKSL
;
A
#
# COMPACT_ATOMS: atom_id res chain seq x y z
N MET A 1 13.08 33.84 -8.62
CA MET A 1 12.78 32.78 -7.62
C MET A 1 11.30 32.77 -7.36
N LYS A 2 10.63 31.65 -7.68
CA LYS A 2 9.22 31.47 -7.29
C LYS A 2 9.18 31.23 -5.78
N ASN A 3 8.62 32.19 -5.04
CA ASN A 3 8.33 31.98 -3.62
C ASN A 3 7.33 30.84 -3.47
N TYR A 4 7.82 29.66 -3.16
CA TYR A 4 6.96 28.57 -2.70
C TYR A 4 6.40 28.96 -1.33
N LYS A 5 5.22 29.57 -1.34
CA LYS A 5 4.47 29.71 -0.09
C LYS A 5 4.21 28.29 0.42
N ARG A 6 4.74 27.98 1.59
CA ARG A 6 4.37 26.78 2.36
C ARG A 6 2.93 26.91 2.86
N SER A 7 1.98 27.00 1.94
CA SER A 7 0.54 26.95 2.27
C SER A 7 0.09 25.52 2.62
N ALA A 8 1.01 24.57 2.66
CA ALA A 8 0.71 23.20 3.05
C ALA A 8 0.46 23.02 4.55
N VAL A 9 0.81 24.01 5.39
CA VAL A 9 0.63 23.92 6.85
C VAL A 9 -0.82 24.17 7.27
N ASP A 10 -1.59 24.88 6.46
CA ASP A 10 -2.96 25.30 6.78
C ASP A 10 -4.05 24.43 6.09
N ARG A 11 -3.64 23.42 5.33
CA ARG A 11 -4.61 22.51 4.71
C ARG A 11 -4.90 21.35 5.68
N GLU A 12 -6.16 21.06 5.85
CA GLU A 12 -6.57 19.80 6.45
C GLU A 12 -5.96 18.65 5.65
N VAL A 13 -4.93 18.03 6.19
CA VAL A 13 -4.30 16.87 5.60
C VAL A 13 -5.13 15.66 5.99
N THR A 14 -5.69 14.99 5.00
CA THR A 14 -6.44 13.76 5.18
C THR A 14 -5.68 12.62 4.51
N PHE A 15 -5.54 11.50 5.21
CA PHE A 15 -5.01 10.29 4.62
C PHE A 15 -6.12 9.57 3.86
N ASN A 16 -5.89 9.30 2.58
CA ASN A 16 -6.78 8.51 1.75
C ASN A 16 -6.09 7.19 1.41
N ALA A 17 -6.68 6.09 1.83
CA ALA A 17 -6.20 4.77 1.46
C ALA A 17 -6.35 4.55 -0.06
N PRO A 18 -5.44 3.80 -0.69
CA PRO A 18 -5.58 3.46 -2.10
C PRO A 18 -6.86 2.65 -2.32
N LYS A 19 -7.47 2.87 -3.49
CA LYS A 19 -8.67 2.14 -3.90
C LYS A 19 -8.33 1.21 -5.05
N TYR A 20 -8.56 -0.07 -4.83
CA TYR A 20 -8.35 -1.10 -5.84
C TYR A 20 -9.64 -1.87 -6.08
N THR A 21 -9.80 -2.39 -7.29
CA THR A 21 -10.83 -3.38 -7.59
C THR A 21 -10.48 -4.71 -6.95
N CYS A 22 -9.19 -5.09 -6.99
CA CYS A 22 -8.66 -6.27 -6.32
C CYS A 22 -7.53 -5.87 -5.36
N TYR A 23 -7.78 -6.00 -4.08
CA TYR A 23 -6.77 -5.72 -3.04
C TYR A 23 -5.75 -6.85 -2.86
N ALA A 24 -6.01 -8.04 -3.41
CA ALA A 24 -5.04 -9.14 -3.37
C ALA A 24 -3.81 -8.84 -4.21
N CYS A 25 -3.99 -8.31 -5.41
CA CYS A 25 -2.89 -7.99 -6.34
C CYS A 25 -2.71 -6.48 -6.57
N ASN A 26 -3.53 -5.62 -5.96
CA ASN A 26 -3.53 -4.17 -6.19
C ASN A 26 -3.69 -3.80 -7.67
N ASP A 27 -4.58 -4.51 -8.37
CA ASP A 27 -4.88 -4.37 -9.79
C ASP A 27 -3.68 -4.61 -10.74
N THR A 28 -2.63 -5.26 -10.25
CA THR A 28 -1.44 -5.61 -11.06
C THR A 28 -1.54 -6.98 -11.72
N GLY A 29 -2.39 -7.86 -11.22
CA GLY A 29 -2.49 -9.25 -11.64
C GLY A 29 -1.51 -10.20 -10.95
N ILE A 30 -0.58 -9.68 -10.16
CA ILE A 30 0.39 -10.46 -9.38
C ILE A 30 0.19 -10.18 -7.89
N ILE A 31 0.14 -11.24 -7.08
CA ILE A 31 0.04 -11.14 -5.64
C ILE A 31 1.43 -11.16 -5.03
N ASN A 32 1.78 -10.09 -4.31
CA ASN A 32 3.00 -10.03 -3.53
C ASN A 32 2.81 -10.66 -2.15
N ASN A 33 3.79 -11.47 -1.75
CA ASN A 33 3.82 -12.11 -0.44
C ASN A 33 4.71 -11.37 0.56
N SER A 34 4.78 -10.04 0.45
CA SER A 34 5.66 -9.19 1.27
C SER A 34 5.46 -9.37 2.78
N ASP A 35 4.24 -9.62 3.20
CA ASP A 35 3.86 -9.78 4.62
C ASP A 35 3.74 -11.25 5.03
N LYS A 36 4.22 -12.17 4.23
CA LYS A 36 4.00 -13.63 4.39
C LYS A 36 2.52 -14.01 4.50
N LEU A 37 1.66 -13.18 3.96
CA LEU A 37 0.21 -13.36 4.05
C LEU A 37 -0.25 -14.61 3.31
N VAL A 38 0.37 -14.88 2.16
CA VAL A 38 0.08 -16.11 1.39
C VAL A 38 0.46 -17.35 2.18
N ASN A 39 1.59 -17.33 2.90
CA ASN A 39 2.03 -18.44 3.73
C ASN A 39 1.07 -18.74 4.88
N ASN A 40 0.33 -17.75 5.40
CA ASN A 40 -0.69 -17.96 6.42
C ASN A 40 -1.89 -18.75 5.89
N HIS A 41 -2.23 -18.57 4.60
CA HIS A 41 -3.34 -19.26 3.95
C HIS A 41 -2.91 -20.50 3.19
N TRP A 42 -1.67 -20.51 2.70
CA TRP A 42 -1.07 -21.59 1.94
C TRP A 42 0.38 -21.81 2.40
N PRO A 43 0.58 -22.51 3.53
CA PRO A 43 1.87 -22.61 4.22
C PRO A 43 3.01 -23.17 3.38
N ASP A 44 2.70 -24.05 2.45
CA ASP A 44 3.67 -24.80 1.66
C ASP A 44 3.85 -24.24 0.23
N TYR A 45 3.43 -22.98 -0.01
CA TYR A 45 3.48 -22.42 -1.36
C TYR A 45 4.92 -22.30 -1.91
N ASP A 46 5.91 -22.19 -1.03
CA ASP A 46 7.33 -22.07 -1.33
C ASP A 46 8.09 -23.42 -1.27
N ILE A 47 7.36 -24.53 -1.17
CA ILE A 47 7.91 -25.87 -1.09
C ILE A 47 7.62 -26.63 -2.38
N ASP A 48 8.66 -27.26 -3.00
CA ASP A 48 8.49 -28.10 -4.18
C ASP A 48 7.97 -29.51 -3.82
N ASP A 49 7.65 -30.32 -4.85
CA ASP A 49 7.15 -31.68 -4.70
C ASP A 49 8.13 -32.59 -3.92
N LYS A 50 9.37 -32.20 -3.78
CA LYS A 50 10.43 -32.93 -3.07
C LYS A 50 10.68 -32.38 -1.68
N GLY A 51 9.84 -31.47 -1.20
CA GLY A 51 9.95 -30.84 0.10
C GLY A 51 11.09 -29.82 0.26
N ARG A 52 11.67 -29.34 -0.87
CA ARG A 52 12.72 -28.34 -0.85
C ARG A 52 12.09 -26.96 -0.91
N ARG A 53 12.58 -26.04 -0.07
CA ARG A 53 12.17 -24.64 -0.12
C ARG A 53 12.91 -23.90 -1.24
N PHE A 54 12.18 -23.06 -1.94
CA PHE A 54 12.76 -22.09 -2.88
C PHE A 54 13.40 -20.96 -2.07
N SER A 55 14.68 -21.09 -1.74
CA SER A 55 15.37 -20.08 -0.97
C SER A 55 15.60 -18.81 -1.78
N GLY A 56 15.05 -17.69 -1.33
CA GLY A 56 15.43 -16.35 -1.74
C GLY A 56 14.76 -15.80 -3.00
N GLN A 57 13.76 -16.47 -3.57
CA GLN A 57 12.97 -15.93 -4.67
C GLN A 57 11.49 -16.02 -4.35
N ASP A 58 10.81 -14.87 -4.30
CA ASP A 58 9.37 -14.84 -4.31
C ASP A 58 8.87 -15.36 -5.65
N LEU A 59 8.12 -16.47 -5.61
CA LEU A 59 7.41 -16.93 -6.78
C LEU A 59 6.32 -15.91 -7.13
N ALA A 60 6.18 -15.61 -8.40
CA ALA A 60 5.07 -14.79 -8.87
C ALA A 60 3.76 -15.57 -8.68
N LEU A 61 2.88 -15.06 -7.86
CA LEU A 61 1.55 -15.62 -7.63
C LEU A 61 0.55 -14.90 -8.52
N ILE A 62 -0.07 -15.63 -9.43
CA ILE A 62 -0.98 -15.04 -10.42
C ILE A 62 -2.39 -14.95 -9.84
N CYS A 63 -2.93 -13.74 -9.83
CA CYS A 63 -4.27 -13.47 -9.33
C CYS A 63 -5.35 -13.99 -10.27
N TYR A 64 -6.55 -14.23 -9.72
CA TYR A 64 -7.74 -14.60 -10.50
C TYR A 64 -8.57 -13.39 -10.97
N CYS A 65 -8.15 -12.16 -10.67
CA CYS A 65 -8.86 -10.96 -11.10
C CYS A 65 -8.62 -10.64 -12.59
N ASN A 66 -9.42 -9.74 -13.13
CA ASN A 66 -9.32 -9.34 -14.53
C ASN A 66 -7.97 -8.72 -14.92
N ALA A 67 -7.23 -8.15 -13.97
CA ALA A 67 -5.91 -7.60 -14.25
C ALA A 67 -4.88 -8.65 -14.67
N ALA A 68 -5.08 -9.91 -14.27
CA ALA A 68 -4.24 -11.02 -14.69
C ALA A 68 -4.61 -11.59 -16.07
N ASN A 69 -5.77 -11.22 -16.60
CA ASN A 69 -6.26 -11.69 -17.89
C ASN A 69 -5.83 -10.76 -19.03
N PRO A 70 -5.76 -11.25 -20.28
CA PRO A 70 -5.55 -10.41 -21.44
C PRO A 70 -6.64 -9.35 -21.53
N GLN A 71 -6.27 -8.12 -21.86
CA GLN A 71 -7.18 -7.01 -22.06
C GLN A 71 -7.14 -6.57 -23.53
N TYR A 72 -8.31 -6.34 -24.10
CA TYR A 72 -8.49 -5.93 -25.48
C TYR A 72 -9.21 -4.58 -25.55
N ASP A 73 -8.89 -3.80 -26.57
CA ASP A 73 -9.64 -2.58 -26.87
C ASP A 73 -10.96 -2.89 -27.60
N ILE A 74 -11.69 -1.84 -27.94
CA ILE A 74 -12.96 -1.96 -28.65
C ILE A 74 -12.82 -2.57 -30.06
N ASP A 75 -11.64 -2.47 -30.66
CA ASP A 75 -11.32 -3.01 -31.98
C ASP A 75 -10.74 -4.44 -31.91
N GLY A 76 -10.64 -5.01 -30.70
CA GLY A 76 -10.12 -6.35 -30.46
C GLY A 76 -8.60 -6.43 -30.46
N GLN A 77 -7.90 -5.29 -30.40
CA GLN A 77 -6.43 -5.27 -30.30
C GLN A 77 -6.00 -5.45 -28.84
N ILE A 78 -4.88 -6.10 -28.63
CA ILE A 78 -4.37 -6.39 -27.30
C ILE A 78 -3.81 -5.12 -26.66
N ILE A 79 -4.45 -4.66 -25.56
CA ILE A 79 -3.93 -3.59 -24.70
C ILE A 79 -2.91 -4.16 -23.71
N SER A 80 -3.23 -5.30 -23.12
CA SER A 80 -2.37 -5.99 -22.14
C SER A 80 -2.46 -7.49 -22.35
N HIS A 81 -1.29 -8.17 -22.36
CA HIS A 81 -1.25 -9.62 -22.50
C HIS A 81 -1.67 -10.36 -21.22
N GLY A 82 -1.64 -9.69 -20.06
CA GLY A 82 -1.91 -10.34 -18.78
C GLY A 82 -0.92 -11.47 -18.47
N PHE A 83 -1.25 -12.28 -17.49
CA PHE A 83 -0.46 -13.45 -17.06
C PHE A 83 -1.17 -14.77 -17.34
N ARG A 84 -2.43 -14.72 -17.76
CA ARG A 84 -3.24 -15.88 -18.15
C ARG A 84 -3.62 -15.75 -19.62
N ASP A 85 -3.75 -16.88 -20.30
CA ASP A 85 -4.33 -16.90 -21.62
C ASP A 85 -5.88 -16.87 -21.57
N SER A 86 -6.51 -16.91 -22.74
CA SER A 86 -7.98 -16.89 -22.84
C SER A 86 -8.65 -18.12 -22.21
N ASP A 87 -7.92 -19.21 -22.05
CA ASP A 87 -8.42 -20.45 -21.43
C ASP A 87 -8.22 -20.46 -19.92
N GLY A 88 -7.63 -19.40 -19.36
CA GLY A 88 -7.37 -19.25 -17.94
C GLY A 88 -6.08 -19.91 -17.44
N CYS A 89 -5.25 -20.42 -18.36
CA CYS A 89 -3.95 -21.02 -18.03
C CYS A 89 -2.86 -19.96 -17.85
N ILE A 90 -1.90 -20.25 -16.98
CA ILE A 90 -0.74 -19.37 -16.78
C ILE A 90 0.13 -19.38 -18.02
N ARG A 91 0.44 -18.19 -18.55
CA ARG A 91 1.27 -18.03 -19.74
C ARG A 91 2.74 -18.28 -19.41
N ASN A 92 3.37 -19.12 -20.23
CA ASN A 92 4.83 -19.34 -20.25
C ASN A 92 5.45 -19.66 -18.89
N ASN A 93 4.71 -20.29 -17.98
CA ASN A 93 5.18 -20.61 -16.63
C ASN A 93 5.73 -19.39 -15.86
N VAL A 94 5.12 -18.23 -16.07
CA VAL A 94 5.56 -16.96 -15.44
C VAL A 94 5.35 -16.96 -13.94
N GLY A 95 4.50 -17.83 -13.41
CA GLY A 95 4.17 -17.83 -11.98
C GLY A 95 3.46 -19.11 -11.53
N VAL A 96 2.90 -19.05 -10.37
CA VAL A 96 2.19 -20.16 -9.72
C VAL A 96 0.72 -19.80 -9.56
N ASP A 97 -0.15 -20.79 -9.81
CA ASP A 97 -1.57 -20.69 -9.49
C ASP A 97 -1.79 -20.73 -7.99
N ILE A 98 -2.75 -19.96 -7.55
CA ILE A 98 -3.19 -19.92 -6.16
C ILE A 98 -4.69 -20.21 -6.12
N PRO A 99 -5.20 -21.00 -5.16
CA PRO A 99 -6.63 -21.25 -5.04
C PRO A 99 -7.43 -19.95 -4.92
N ILE A 100 -8.56 -19.87 -5.64
CA ILE A 100 -9.40 -18.68 -5.67
C ILE A 100 -9.93 -18.29 -4.29
N ASP A 101 -10.16 -19.24 -3.41
CA ASP A 101 -10.60 -18.98 -2.04
C ASP A 101 -9.54 -18.23 -1.24
N ILE A 102 -8.26 -18.57 -1.42
CA ILE A 102 -7.14 -17.88 -0.79
C ILE A 102 -7.03 -16.45 -1.35
N VAL A 103 -7.17 -16.24 -2.64
CA VAL A 103 -7.18 -14.91 -3.26
C VAL A 103 -8.28 -14.04 -2.67
N ARG A 104 -9.46 -14.60 -2.49
CA ARG A 104 -10.61 -13.91 -1.91
C ARG A 104 -10.38 -13.52 -0.45
N ASP A 105 -9.79 -14.40 0.33
CA ASP A 105 -9.45 -14.14 1.72
C ASP A 105 -8.39 -13.05 1.85
N ILE A 106 -7.35 -13.09 1.02
CA ILE A 106 -6.31 -12.06 0.98
C ILE A 106 -6.91 -10.71 0.57
N HIS A 107 -7.78 -10.68 -0.44
CA HIS A 107 -8.48 -9.47 -0.86
C HIS A 107 -9.25 -8.84 0.31
N ASN A 108 -10.06 -9.63 1.00
CA ASN A 108 -10.88 -9.15 2.12
C ASN A 108 -10.02 -8.66 3.28
N MET A 109 -8.97 -9.37 3.65
CA MET A 109 -8.06 -8.99 4.72
C MET A 109 -7.33 -7.67 4.41
N ARG A 110 -6.80 -7.52 3.20
CA ARG A 110 -6.10 -6.29 2.79
C ARG A 110 -7.03 -5.10 2.69
N LYS A 111 -8.24 -5.29 2.19
CA LYS A 111 -9.27 -4.25 2.15
C LYS A 111 -9.63 -3.76 3.55
N GLU A 112 -9.85 -4.67 4.49
CA GLU A 112 -10.14 -4.35 5.88
C GLU A 112 -8.95 -3.66 6.57
N SER A 113 -7.74 -4.12 6.32
CA SER A 113 -6.51 -3.50 6.83
C SER A 113 -6.36 -2.05 6.36
N TRP A 114 -6.60 -1.75 5.09
CA TRP A 114 -6.59 -0.38 4.58
C TRP A 114 -7.67 0.50 5.21
N THR A 115 -8.86 -0.02 5.42
CA THR A 115 -9.95 0.71 6.10
C THR A 115 -9.58 1.07 7.53
N LYS A 116 -8.97 0.15 8.27
CA LYS A 116 -8.47 0.39 9.63
C LYS A 116 -7.31 1.38 9.64
N THR A 117 -6.39 1.26 8.71
CA THR A 117 -5.24 2.16 8.56
C THR A 117 -5.69 3.58 8.27
N GLU A 118 -6.63 3.78 7.36
CA GLU A 118 -7.17 5.10 7.05
C GLU A 118 -7.79 5.77 8.27
N LYS A 119 -8.59 5.05 9.03
CA LYS A 119 -9.18 5.57 10.28
C LYS A 119 -8.12 5.93 11.31
N LEU A 120 -7.13 5.08 11.50
CA LEU A 120 -6.05 5.31 12.45
C LEU A 120 -5.19 6.51 12.04
N MET A 121 -4.79 6.59 10.78
CA MET A 121 -3.98 7.69 10.27
C MET A 121 -4.70 9.02 10.39
N ASN A 122 -5.99 9.08 10.07
CA ASN A 122 -6.78 10.31 10.20
C ASN A 122 -6.94 10.74 11.66
N LYS A 123 -7.09 9.80 12.60
CA LYS A 123 -7.08 10.11 14.04
C LYS A 123 -5.74 10.69 14.49
N LEU A 124 -4.62 10.11 14.05
CA LEU A 124 -3.29 10.59 14.39
C LEU A 124 -3.00 11.98 13.80
N ILE A 125 -3.41 12.21 12.57
CA ILE A 125 -3.28 13.53 11.91
C ILE A 125 -4.07 14.59 12.69
N GLN A 126 -5.32 14.32 13.04
CA GLN A 126 -6.15 15.24 13.81
C GLN A 126 -5.56 15.50 15.21
N LYS A 127 -5.05 14.47 15.89
CA LYS A 127 -4.40 14.62 17.17
C LYS A 127 -3.14 15.47 17.08
N ASN A 128 -2.32 15.29 16.06
CA ASN A 128 -1.12 16.08 15.84
C ASN A 128 -1.44 17.53 15.51
N ILE A 129 -2.47 17.80 14.71
CA ILE A 129 -2.94 19.17 14.42
C ILE A 129 -3.37 19.86 15.72
N LYS A 130 -4.18 19.20 16.57
CA LYS A 130 -4.59 19.72 17.86
C LYS A 130 -3.40 20.01 18.78
N ASN A 131 -2.44 19.10 18.85
CA ASN A 131 -1.24 19.27 19.66
C ASN A 131 -0.35 20.41 19.16
N GLN A 132 -0.25 20.63 17.86
CA GLN A 132 0.49 21.75 17.27
C GLN A 132 -0.19 23.11 17.54
N GLN A 133 -1.51 23.14 17.67
CA GLN A 133 -2.26 24.35 18.00
C GLN A 133 -2.15 24.74 19.48
N PHE A 134 -1.87 23.81 20.39
CA PHE A 134 -2.05 24.00 21.84
C PHE A 134 -0.79 23.86 22.70
N ALA A 135 0.32 23.30 22.21
CA ALA A 135 1.51 23.18 23.06
C ALA A 135 2.80 23.10 22.26
N LEU A 136 3.61 24.13 22.35
CA LEU A 136 5.06 23.96 22.17
C LEU A 136 5.56 23.07 23.33
N PRO A 137 6.44 22.10 23.07
CA PRO A 137 7.13 21.39 24.15
C PRO A 137 7.78 22.39 25.10
N PRO A 138 7.82 22.12 26.43
CA PRO A 138 8.36 23.07 27.41
C PRO A 138 9.76 23.59 27.06
N GLU A 139 10.58 22.74 26.45
CA GLU A 139 11.93 23.12 25.99
C GLU A 139 11.90 24.10 24.82
N ALA A 140 11.02 23.91 23.85
CA ALA A 140 10.83 24.84 22.73
C ALA A 140 10.23 26.16 23.18
N GLN A 141 9.36 26.14 24.18
CA GLN A 141 8.82 27.37 24.80
C GLN A 141 9.92 28.16 25.49
N LYS A 142 10.81 27.54 26.25
CA LYS A 142 11.97 28.18 26.87
C LYS A 142 12.88 28.85 25.84
N VAL A 143 13.17 28.17 24.75
CA VAL A 143 13.99 28.72 23.67
C VAL A 143 13.33 29.94 23.02
N LYS A 144 12.02 29.86 22.78
CA LYS A 144 11.24 30.98 22.24
C LYS A 144 11.26 32.20 23.15
N ASP A 145 11.08 31.98 24.46
CA ASP A 145 11.10 33.02 25.48
C ASP A 145 12.50 33.66 25.61
N GLN A 146 13.56 32.86 25.51
CA GLN A 146 14.94 33.34 25.50
C GLN A 146 15.25 34.18 24.27
N LEU A 147 14.81 33.79 23.09
CA LEU A 147 14.97 34.53 21.84
C LEU A 147 14.19 35.85 21.89
N ALA A 148 12.98 35.88 22.40
CA ALA A 148 12.20 37.08 22.58
C ALA A 148 12.90 38.09 23.53
N ASN A 149 13.43 37.59 24.65
CA ASN A 149 14.19 38.40 25.59
C ASN A 149 15.51 38.94 25.03
N PHE A 150 16.14 38.20 24.10
CA PHE A 150 17.38 38.64 23.44
C PHE A 150 17.11 39.76 22.44
N GLN A 151 16.01 39.70 21.71
CA GLN A 151 15.63 40.78 20.78
C GLN A 151 15.27 42.10 21.47
N ILE A 152 14.69 42.04 22.67
CA ILE A 152 14.35 43.24 23.45
C ILE A 152 15.62 43.93 23.99
N LYS A 153 16.67 43.18 24.31
CA LYS A 153 17.94 43.72 24.83
C LYS A 153 18.85 44.30 23.76
N SER A 154 18.61 44.00 22.49
CA SER A 154 19.40 44.52 21.37
C SER A 154 18.80 45.77 20.70
N LEU A 155 17.73 46.29 21.24
CA LEU A 155 17.16 47.58 20.94
C LEU A 155 17.62 48.61 21.97
#